data_f413d3f5c8cf192046700567fa19a28c
#
_entry.id   f413d3f5c8cf192046700567fa19a28c
#
_cell.length_a   1.000
_cell.length_b   1.000
_cell.length_c   1.000
_cell.angle_alpha   90.00
_cell.angle_beta   90.00
_cell.angle_gamma   90.00
#
_symmetry.space_group_name_H-M   'P 1'
#
loop_
_entity.id
_entity.type
_entity.pdbx_description
1 polymer ?
#
loop_
_entity_poly.entity_id
_entity_poly.type
_entity_poly.pdbx_seq_one_letter_code
_entity_poly.pdbx_strand_id
1 'polypeptide(L)'
;MKPLFGYLFLVIGISFGIASNSFAKISEGFTKLTPSILCILFMCITMFSISKAMSALPVGFAYSTYSGLTVTGVVLFAMFRYNQIPNIYGTIGIILIIVGVVMVNYLGKLN
;
A
#
# COMPACT_ATOMS: atom_id res chain seq x y z
N MET A 1 7.86 -3.73 -21.17
CA MET A 1 7.67 -4.71 -20.09
C MET A 1 6.25 -5.25 -20.13
N LYS A 2 6.08 -6.54 -19.90
CA LYS A 2 4.74 -7.15 -19.93
C LYS A 2 3.92 -6.68 -18.74
N PRO A 3 2.59 -6.47 -18.90
CA PRO A 3 1.75 -6.07 -17.78
C PRO A 3 1.83 -7.01 -16.58
N LEU A 4 2.07 -8.30 -16.80
CA LEU A 4 2.21 -9.26 -15.72
C LEU A 4 3.34 -8.88 -14.77
N PHE A 5 4.48 -8.43 -15.29
CA PHE A 5 5.58 -7.97 -14.44
C PHE A 5 5.16 -6.75 -13.62
N GLY A 6 4.39 -5.84 -14.23
CA GLY A 6 3.86 -4.69 -13.51
C GLY A 6 3.01 -5.09 -12.33
N TYR A 7 2.11 -6.04 -12.52
CA TYR A 7 1.25 -6.53 -11.44
C TYR A 7 2.04 -7.26 -10.36
N LEU A 8 3.04 -8.06 -10.75
CA LEU A 8 3.89 -8.75 -9.79
C LEU A 8 4.65 -7.75 -8.91
N PHE A 9 5.27 -6.73 -9.52
CA PHE A 9 5.96 -5.70 -8.76
C PHE A 9 5.00 -4.89 -7.91
N LEU A 10 3.77 -4.68 -8.38
CA LEU A 10 2.76 -3.98 -7.62
C LEU A 10 2.41 -4.74 -6.33
N VAL A 11 2.21 -6.06 -6.44
CA VAL A 11 1.92 -6.91 -5.28
C VAL A 11 3.08 -6.90 -4.30
N ILE A 12 4.30 -7.01 -4.79
CA ILE A 12 5.50 -6.94 -3.94
C ILE A 12 5.55 -5.59 -3.23
N GLY A 13 5.34 -4.51 -3.97
CA GLY A 13 5.36 -3.16 -3.39
C GLY A 13 4.30 -2.96 -2.32
N ILE A 14 3.10 -3.46 -2.55
CA ILE A 14 2.02 -3.38 -1.57
C ILE A 14 2.38 -4.14 -0.29
N SER A 15 2.89 -5.36 -0.45
CA SER A 15 3.24 -6.21 0.68
C SER A 15 4.33 -5.57 1.55
N PHE A 16 5.42 -5.13 0.93
CA PHE A 16 6.50 -4.46 1.66
C PHE A 16 6.08 -3.09 2.18
N GLY A 17 5.18 -2.40 1.48
CA GLY A 17 4.64 -1.11 1.96
C GLY A 17 3.83 -1.27 3.24
N ILE A 18 3.00 -2.31 3.32
CA ILE A 18 2.24 -2.61 4.53
C ILE A 18 3.21 -2.93 5.68
N ALA A 19 4.22 -3.77 5.41
CA ALA A 19 5.22 -4.12 6.41
C ALA A 19 6.00 -2.89 6.87
N SER A 20 6.41 -2.03 5.95
CA SER A 20 7.13 -0.80 6.27
C SER A 20 6.31 0.11 7.19
N ASN A 21 5.02 0.29 6.86
CA ASN A 21 4.13 1.10 7.70
C ASN A 21 3.96 0.50 9.09
N SER A 22 3.94 -0.84 9.19
CA SER A 22 3.87 -1.52 10.48
C SER A 22 5.12 -1.27 11.32
N PHE A 23 6.30 -1.32 10.69
CA PHE A 23 7.55 -1.01 11.40
C PHE A 23 7.62 0.47 11.79
N ALA A 24 7.05 1.36 10.99
CA ALA A 24 6.96 2.77 11.35
C ALA A 24 6.21 2.96 12.68
N LYS A 25 5.13 2.21 12.87
CA LYS A 25 4.39 2.24 14.13
C LYS A 25 5.23 1.71 15.29
N ILE A 26 5.89 0.57 15.08
CA ILE A 26 6.71 -0.09 16.12
C ILE A 26 7.91 0.78 16.49
N SER A 27 8.42 1.60 15.56
CA SER A 27 9.58 2.45 15.81
C SER A 27 9.31 3.59 16.80
N GLU A 28 8.07 3.86 17.12
CA GLU A 28 7.68 4.94 18.02
C GLU A 28 8.32 6.27 17.63
N GLY A 29 8.02 6.71 16.39
CA GLY A 29 8.56 7.97 15.88
C GLY A 29 10.03 7.90 15.53
N PHE A 30 10.51 6.72 15.11
CA PHE A 30 11.91 6.48 14.75
C PHE A 30 12.87 6.62 15.94
N THR A 31 12.36 6.32 17.14
CA THR A 31 13.20 6.32 18.34
C THR A 31 13.85 4.96 18.58
N LYS A 32 13.28 3.88 18.05
CA LYS A 32 13.84 2.54 18.16
C LYS A 32 14.62 2.18 16.91
N LEU A 33 15.87 1.81 17.07
CA LEU A 33 16.81 1.64 15.96
C LEU A 33 16.39 0.53 15.00
N THR A 34 16.13 -0.67 15.51
CA THR A 34 15.83 -1.84 14.66
C THR A 34 14.57 -1.64 13.82
N PRO A 35 13.40 -1.26 14.41
CA PRO A 35 12.21 -1.02 13.58
C PRO A 35 12.40 0.13 12.60
N SER A 36 13.16 1.16 12.97
CA SER A 36 13.41 2.30 12.09
C SER A 36 14.18 1.87 10.84
N ILE A 37 15.23 1.08 11.03
CA ILE A 37 16.04 0.57 9.92
C ILE A 37 15.18 -0.32 9.02
N LEU A 38 14.39 -1.24 9.59
CA LEU A 38 13.54 -2.12 8.82
C LEU A 38 12.47 -1.33 8.05
N CYS A 39 11.91 -0.29 8.67
CA CYS A 39 10.94 0.58 8.00
C CYS A 39 11.55 1.21 6.74
N ILE A 40 12.73 1.80 6.87
CA ILE A 40 13.41 2.46 5.75
C ILE A 40 13.78 1.45 4.68
N LEU A 41 14.34 0.30 5.07
CA LEU A 41 14.75 -0.72 4.13
C LEU A 41 13.56 -1.24 3.33
N PHE A 42 12.45 -1.55 3.99
CA PHE A 42 11.26 -2.04 3.30
C PHE A 42 10.62 -0.98 2.43
N MET A 43 10.66 0.27 2.83
CA MET A 43 10.16 1.36 1.99
C MET A 43 11.01 1.53 0.72
N CYS A 44 12.32 1.34 0.81
CA CYS A 44 13.17 1.34 -0.36
C CYS A 44 12.80 0.22 -1.33
N ILE A 45 12.54 -0.97 -0.82
CA ILE A 45 12.09 -2.10 -1.64
C ILE A 45 10.74 -1.76 -2.29
N THR A 46 9.83 -1.17 -1.53
CA THR A 46 8.52 -0.75 -2.02
C THR A 46 8.67 0.25 -3.17
N MET A 47 9.47 1.28 -2.99
CA MET A 47 9.65 2.31 -4.03
C MET A 47 10.28 1.73 -5.28
N PHE A 48 11.25 0.85 -5.14
CA PHE A 48 11.84 0.16 -6.28
C PHE A 48 10.77 -0.64 -7.04
N SER A 49 9.97 -1.42 -6.30
CA SER A 49 8.92 -2.26 -6.90
C SER A 49 7.85 -1.42 -7.58
N ILE A 50 7.40 -0.35 -6.96
CA ILE A 50 6.40 0.54 -7.54
C ILE A 50 6.95 1.23 -8.80
N SER A 51 8.21 1.63 -8.77
CA SER A 51 8.86 2.20 -9.96
C SER A 51 8.84 1.22 -11.14
N LYS A 52 9.12 -0.05 -10.86
CA LYS A 52 9.04 -1.09 -11.90
C LYS A 52 7.61 -1.28 -12.39
N ALA A 53 6.63 -1.25 -11.48
CA ALA A 53 5.22 -1.35 -11.86
C ALA A 53 4.82 -0.18 -12.76
N MET A 54 5.27 1.03 -12.44
CA MET A 54 4.96 2.22 -13.22
C MET A 54 5.58 2.20 -14.62
N SER A 55 6.64 1.43 -14.84
CA SER A 55 7.21 1.31 -16.18
C SER A 55 6.41 0.36 -17.06
N ALA A 56 5.57 -0.49 -16.48
CA ALA A 56 4.73 -1.43 -17.21
C ALA A 56 3.25 -1.04 -17.24
N LEU A 57 2.82 -0.22 -16.29
CA LEU A 57 1.41 0.17 -16.12
C LEU A 57 1.33 1.70 -16.08
N PRO A 58 0.16 2.29 -16.41
CA PRO A 58 -0.01 3.73 -16.26
C PRO A 58 0.25 4.16 -14.81
N VAL A 59 0.91 5.30 -14.63
CA VAL A 59 1.32 5.79 -13.30
C VAL A 59 0.12 5.97 -12.37
N GLY A 60 -0.94 6.60 -12.86
CA GLY A 60 -2.13 6.82 -12.04
C GLY A 60 -2.79 5.52 -11.61
N PHE A 61 -2.86 4.55 -12.52
CA PHE A 61 -3.40 3.23 -12.24
C PHE A 61 -2.56 2.49 -11.19
N ALA A 62 -1.25 2.43 -11.42
CA ALA A 62 -0.36 1.69 -10.51
C ALA A 62 -0.34 2.32 -9.13
N TYR A 63 -0.20 3.64 -9.05
CA TYR A 63 -0.09 4.31 -7.76
C TYR A 63 -1.41 4.32 -7.00
N SER A 64 -2.54 4.50 -7.69
CA SER A 64 -3.86 4.45 -7.04
C SER A 64 -4.12 3.07 -6.44
N THR A 65 -3.80 2.02 -7.19
CA THR A 65 -3.97 0.65 -6.71
C THR A 65 -3.06 0.38 -5.51
N TYR A 66 -1.79 0.75 -5.61
CA TYR A 66 -0.84 0.59 -4.53
C TYR A 66 -1.34 1.33 -3.27
N SER A 67 -1.68 2.61 -3.41
CA SER A 67 -2.08 3.44 -2.26
C SER A 67 -3.35 2.91 -1.61
N GLY A 68 -4.37 2.61 -2.42
CA GLY A 68 -5.65 2.14 -1.88
C GLY A 68 -5.52 0.81 -1.17
N LEU A 69 -4.82 -0.15 -1.77
CA LEU A 69 -4.65 -1.47 -1.16
C LEU A 69 -3.71 -1.41 0.04
N THR A 70 -2.69 -0.56 0.01
CA THR A 70 -1.80 -0.38 1.15
C THR A 70 -2.54 0.22 2.34
N VAL A 71 -3.34 1.27 2.12
CA VAL A 71 -4.15 1.87 3.18
C VAL A 71 -5.10 0.83 3.77
N THR A 72 -5.80 0.09 2.93
CA THR A 72 -6.72 -0.95 3.38
C THR A 72 -5.97 -2.02 4.17
N GLY A 73 -4.82 -2.47 3.67
CA GLY A 73 -4.02 -3.48 4.36
C GLY A 73 -3.51 -3.02 5.72
N VAL A 74 -3.06 -1.77 5.82
CA VAL A 74 -2.60 -1.21 7.09
C VAL A 74 -3.75 -1.12 8.09
N VAL A 75 -4.94 -0.68 7.64
CA VAL A 75 -6.10 -0.60 8.52
C VAL A 75 -6.52 -1.98 9.01
N LEU A 76 -6.56 -2.97 8.11
CA LEU A 76 -6.89 -4.35 8.50
C LEU A 76 -5.87 -4.90 9.49
N PHE A 77 -4.59 -4.66 9.25
CA PHE A 77 -3.53 -5.08 10.17
C PHE A 77 -3.72 -4.44 11.55
N ALA A 78 -4.04 -3.13 11.59
CA ALA A 78 -4.26 -2.43 12.84
C ALA A 78 -5.47 -2.98 13.59
N MET A 79 -6.52 -3.38 12.89
CA MET A 79 -7.69 -4.00 13.51
C MET A 79 -7.32 -5.29 14.24
N PHE A 80 -6.51 -6.13 13.61
CA PHE A 80 -6.15 -7.43 14.19
C PHE A 80 -5.02 -7.31 15.22
N ARG A 81 -4.02 -6.47 14.95
CA ARG A 81 -2.83 -6.41 15.81
C ARG A 81 -2.99 -5.45 16.97
N TYR A 82 -3.68 -4.34 16.77
CA TYR A 82 -3.81 -3.28 17.77
C TYR A 82 -5.24 -3.09 18.26
N ASN A 83 -6.15 -3.93 17.82
CA ASN A 83 -7.57 -3.86 18.20
C ASN A 83 -8.19 -2.49 17.89
N GLN A 84 -7.72 -1.85 16.81
CA GLN A 84 -8.25 -0.56 16.37
C GLN A 84 -9.40 -0.81 15.40
N ILE A 85 -10.61 -0.83 15.93
CA ILE A 85 -11.80 -1.08 15.12
C ILE A 85 -12.36 0.26 14.65
N PRO A 86 -12.50 0.45 13.32
CA PRO A 86 -13.02 1.71 12.81
C PRO A 86 -14.50 1.87 13.19
N ASN A 87 -14.91 3.12 13.43
CA ASN A 87 -16.32 3.44 13.60
C ASN A 87 -17.01 3.41 12.24
N ILE A 88 -18.29 3.80 12.22
CA ILE A 88 -19.08 3.79 10.97
C ILE A 88 -18.45 4.69 9.90
N TYR A 89 -17.91 5.85 10.31
CA TYR A 89 -17.28 6.77 9.34
C TYR A 89 -16.00 6.18 8.76
N GLY A 90 -15.19 5.55 9.58
CA GLY A 90 -13.99 4.86 9.11
C GLY A 90 -14.32 3.72 8.18
N THR A 91 -15.35 2.94 8.50
CA THR A 91 -15.81 1.83 7.65
C THR A 91 -16.27 2.34 6.30
N ILE A 92 -17.07 3.41 6.27
CA ILE A 92 -17.52 4.03 5.03
C ILE A 92 -16.34 4.53 4.22
N GLY A 93 -15.36 5.18 4.87
CA GLY A 93 -14.16 5.66 4.19
C GLY A 93 -13.35 4.56 3.54
N ILE A 94 -13.17 3.43 4.23
CA ILE A 94 -12.46 2.28 3.67
C ILE A 94 -13.21 1.71 2.46
N ILE A 95 -14.51 1.59 2.55
CA ILE A 95 -15.33 1.12 1.45
C ILE A 95 -15.19 2.06 0.25
N LEU A 96 -15.19 3.38 0.48
CA LEU A 96 -15.00 4.36 -0.60
C LEU A 96 -13.64 4.22 -1.26
N ILE A 97 -12.57 3.95 -0.49
CA ILE A 97 -11.24 3.72 -1.04
C ILE A 97 -11.26 2.49 -1.95
N ILE A 98 -11.84 1.40 -1.48
CA ILE A 98 -11.91 0.14 -2.25
C ILE A 98 -12.71 0.36 -3.52
N VAL A 99 -13.87 1.01 -3.44
CA VAL A 99 -14.70 1.32 -4.60
C VAL A 99 -13.92 2.19 -5.59
N GLY A 100 -13.18 3.20 -5.09
CA GLY A 100 -12.37 4.06 -5.94
C GLY A 100 -11.28 3.30 -6.68
N VAL A 101 -10.60 2.38 -5.99
CA VAL A 101 -9.58 1.53 -6.62
C VAL A 101 -10.20 0.64 -7.70
N VAL A 102 -11.34 0.04 -7.42
CA VAL A 102 -12.05 -0.80 -8.40
C VAL A 102 -12.44 0.03 -9.63
N MET A 103 -12.95 1.24 -9.42
CA MET A 103 -13.32 2.12 -10.52
C MET A 103 -12.11 2.49 -11.39
N VAL A 104 -10.98 2.80 -10.77
CA VAL A 104 -9.76 3.12 -11.52
C VAL A 104 -9.30 1.93 -12.34
N ASN A 105 -9.39 0.72 -11.77
CA ASN A 105 -8.89 -0.48 -12.44
C ASN A 105 -9.79 -0.96 -13.58
N TYR A 106 -11.10 -0.85 -13.42
CA TYR A 106 -12.05 -1.43 -14.38
C TYR A 106 -12.73 -0.38 -15.26
N LEU A 107 -13.02 0.78 -14.72
CA LEU A 107 -13.80 1.80 -15.42
C LEU A 107 -12.95 2.98 -15.88
N GLY A 108 -11.93 3.34 -15.12
CA GLY A 108 -11.04 4.43 -15.47
C GLY A 108 -9.97 3.95 -16.44
N LYS A 109 -9.86 4.61 -17.58
CA LYS A 109 -8.83 4.28 -18.58
C LYS A 109 -7.74 5.33 -18.49
N LEU A 110 -6.75 5.06 -17.66
CA LEU A 110 -5.59 5.94 -17.51
C LEU A 110 -4.52 5.50 -18.50
N ASN A 111 -4.18 6.37 -19.41
CA ASN A 111 -3.16 6.11 -20.42
C ASN A 111 -1.92 6.92 -20.17
#